data_c943a4207502302329b7e93139d0bef4
#
_entry.id   c943a4207502302329b7e93139d0bef4
#
_cell.length_a   1.000
_cell.length_b   1.000
_cell.length_c   1.000
_cell.angle_alpha   90.00
_cell.angle_beta   90.00
_cell.angle_gamma   90.00
#
_symmetry.space_group_name_H-M   'P 1'
#
loop_
_entity.id
_entity.type
_entity.pdbx_description
1 polymer ?
#
loop_
_entity_poly.entity_id
_entity_poly.type
_entity_poly.pdbx_seq_one_letter_code
_entity_poly.pdbx_strand_id
1 'polypeptide(L)'
;MLDNTTLDQALRKAITKLCADTGTIHIKDADELILHLVASHDVPRSVLEAVREVPWGKGMAGLAAQLAEPVDCCNLQASTSPEIHPKARATGVRGAVVVPMMHGAQVVGTIGIGCQAERSFSTQEIRWLLEYGRKLATDFGEHRMAA
;
A
#
# COMPACT_ATOMS: atom_id res chain seq x y z
N MET A 1 -9.46 -18.26 -2.72
CA MET A 1 -8.34 -18.00 -3.65
C MET A 1 -8.17 -16.51 -3.86
N LEU A 2 -6.95 -16.00 -3.64
CA LEU A 2 -6.64 -14.59 -3.89
C LEU A 2 -6.10 -14.42 -5.30
N ASP A 3 -6.93 -13.94 -6.20
CA ASP A 3 -6.53 -13.52 -7.54
C ASP A 3 -6.58 -11.99 -7.61
N ASN A 4 -6.25 -11.43 -8.78
CA ASN A 4 -6.24 -9.97 -8.97
C ASN A 4 -7.63 -9.36 -8.74
N THR A 5 -8.70 -10.06 -9.13
CA THR A 5 -10.07 -9.57 -8.93
C THR A 5 -10.39 -9.47 -7.44
N THR A 6 -9.99 -10.48 -6.65
CA THR A 6 -10.19 -10.48 -5.20
C THR A 6 -9.41 -9.36 -4.54
N LEU A 7 -8.16 -9.12 -4.98
CA LEU A 7 -7.33 -8.05 -4.45
C LEU A 7 -7.89 -6.67 -4.82
N ASP A 8 -8.42 -6.50 -6.04
CA ASP A 8 -9.08 -5.26 -6.44
C ASP A 8 -10.29 -4.97 -5.54
N GLN A 9 -11.11 -5.98 -5.27
CA GLN A 9 -12.27 -5.84 -4.39
C GLN A 9 -11.85 -5.50 -2.97
N ALA A 10 -10.79 -6.15 -2.47
CA ALA A 10 -10.26 -5.89 -1.14
C ALA A 10 -9.75 -4.45 -1.02
N LEU A 11 -9.07 -3.96 -2.05
CA LEU A 11 -8.58 -2.59 -2.09
C LEU A 11 -9.73 -1.58 -2.07
N ARG A 12 -10.75 -1.79 -2.89
CA ARG A 12 -11.92 -0.91 -2.95
C ARG A 12 -12.64 -0.86 -1.60
N LYS A 13 -12.73 -2.00 -0.93
CA LYS A 13 -13.36 -2.07 0.39
C LYS A 13 -12.60 -1.24 1.42
N ALA A 14 -11.26 -1.30 1.40
CA ALA A 14 -10.44 -0.49 2.29
C ALA A 14 -10.60 1.00 1.99
N ILE A 15 -10.61 1.39 0.71
CA ILE A 15 -10.81 2.77 0.29
C ILE A 15 -12.16 3.29 0.78
N THR A 16 -13.22 2.52 0.59
CA THR A 16 -14.56 2.87 1.04
C THR A 16 -14.64 2.99 2.55
N LYS A 17 -14.08 2.03 3.26
CA LYS A 17 -14.08 2.00 4.73
C LYS A 17 -13.44 3.25 5.32
N LEU A 18 -12.36 3.71 4.74
CA LEU A 18 -11.60 4.85 5.24
C LEU A 18 -11.96 6.16 4.55
N CYS A 19 -13.01 6.15 3.70
CA CYS A 19 -13.46 7.33 2.96
C CYS A 19 -12.31 7.99 2.20
N ALA A 20 -11.50 7.16 1.55
CA ALA A 20 -10.35 7.61 0.75
C ALA A 20 -10.72 7.64 -0.74
N ASP A 21 -9.78 8.06 -1.57
CA ASP A 21 -10.02 8.27 -3.01
C ASP A 21 -9.25 7.28 -3.89
N THR A 22 -8.04 6.91 -3.48
CA THR A 22 -7.15 6.08 -4.30
C THR A 22 -6.50 5.00 -3.46
N GLY A 23 -5.89 4.02 -4.12
CA GLY A 23 -5.11 3.02 -3.42
C GLY A 23 -4.35 2.09 -4.33
N THR A 24 -3.42 1.35 -3.72
CA THR A 24 -2.63 0.32 -4.37
C THR A 24 -2.38 -0.84 -3.41
N ILE A 25 -2.24 -2.04 -3.98
CA ILE A 25 -1.71 -3.19 -3.23
C ILE A 25 -0.50 -3.70 -3.99
N HIS A 26 0.58 -3.91 -3.25
CA HIS A 26 1.81 -4.52 -3.76
C HIS A 26 2.06 -5.82 -3.03
N ILE A 27 2.64 -6.78 -3.73
CA ILE A 27 3.04 -8.07 -3.14
C ILE A 27 4.54 -8.23 -3.31
N LYS A 28 5.19 -8.73 -2.26
CA LYS A 28 6.64 -8.96 -2.27
C LYS A 28 6.99 -10.09 -3.23
N ASP A 29 8.05 -9.88 -4.03
CA ASP A 29 8.63 -10.93 -4.84
C ASP A 29 9.06 -12.11 -3.97
N ALA A 30 8.99 -13.34 -4.51
CA ALA A 30 9.33 -14.54 -3.74
C ALA A 30 10.81 -14.58 -3.34
N ASP A 31 11.68 -14.06 -4.20
CA ASP A 31 13.14 -14.18 -4.04
C ASP A 31 13.87 -12.87 -3.78
N GLU A 32 13.30 -11.74 -4.18
CA GLU A 32 13.96 -10.45 -4.13
C GLU A 32 13.23 -9.45 -3.25
N LEU A 33 13.95 -8.43 -2.80
CA LEU A 33 13.39 -7.35 -1.97
C LEU A 33 12.75 -6.29 -2.86
N ILE A 34 11.73 -6.71 -3.60
CA ILE A 34 10.97 -5.88 -4.54
C ILE A 34 9.48 -6.14 -4.31
N LEU A 35 8.71 -5.06 -4.38
CA LEU A 35 7.25 -5.12 -4.34
C LEU A 35 6.69 -5.01 -5.75
N HIS A 36 5.76 -5.88 -6.11
CA HIS A 36 5.08 -5.86 -7.40
C HIS A 36 3.65 -5.36 -7.24
N LEU A 37 3.26 -4.40 -8.07
CA LEU A 37 1.89 -3.87 -8.06
C LEU A 37 0.92 -4.95 -8.56
N VAL A 38 -0.10 -5.24 -7.75
CA VAL A 38 -1.11 -6.25 -8.09
C VAL A 38 -2.54 -5.70 -8.11
N ALA A 39 -2.77 -4.54 -7.52
CA ALA A 39 -4.07 -3.88 -7.55
C ALA A 39 -3.91 -2.38 -7.43
N SER A 40 -4.79 -1.63 -8.11
CA SER A 40 -4.80 -0.17 -8.04
C SER A 40 -6.21 0.35 -8.25
N HIS A 41 -6.48 1.56 -7.72
CA HIS A 41 -7.76 2.24 -7.90
C HIS A 41 -7.52 3.75 -8.04
N ASP A 42 -8.00 4.31 -9.16
CA ASP A 42 -7.91 5.75 -9.46
C ASP A 42 -6.50 6.33 -9.37
N VAL A 43 -5.51 5.57 -9.85
CA VAL A 43 -4.13 6.05 -9.92
C VAL A 43 -3.79 6.30 -11.40
N PRO A 44 -3.22 7.48 -11.73
CA PRO A 44 -2.85 7.79 -13.11
C PRO A 44 -1.89 6.75 -13.69
N ARG A 45 -2.05 6.47 -14.99
CA ARG A 45 -1.25 5.45 -15.68
C ARG A 45 0.26 5.69 -15.55
N SER A 46 0.68 6.94 -15.69
CA SER A 46 2.10 7.29 -15.58
C SER A 46 2.68 6.94 -14.20
N VAL A 47 1.85 7.06 -13.16
CA VAL A 47 2.25 6.69 -11.80
C VAL A 47 2.28 5.18 -11.66
N LEU A 48 1.28 4.47 -12.22
CA LEU A 48 1.24 3.00 -12.18
C LEU A 48 2.49 2.39 -12.80
N GLU A 49 2.95 2.92 -13.91
CA GLU A 49 4.17 2.44 -14.55
C GLU A 49 5.40 2.66 -13.67
N ALA A 50 5.44 3.80 -12.97
CA ALA A 50 6.56 4.14 -12.09
C ALA A 50 6.60 3.28 -10.83
N VAL A 51 5.42 2.82 -10.34
CA VAL A 51 5.33 2.03 -9.11
C VAL A 51 5.02 0.56 -9.36
N ARG A 52 5.14 0.11 -10.60
CA ARG A 52 4.93 -1.30 -10.94
C ARG A 52 5.83 -2.21 -10.13
N GLU A 53 7.08 -1.81 -9.95
CA GLU A 53 8.04 -2.50 -9.11
C GLU A 53 8.65 -1.48 -8.15
N VAL A 54 8.56 -1.75 -6.85
CA VAL A 54 9.05 -0.84 -5.81
C VAL A 54 10.11 -1.57 -5.00
N PRO A 55 11.37 -1.13 -5.09
CA PRO A 55 12.42 -1.72 -4.27
C PRO A 55 12.20 -1.44 -2.78
N TRP A 56 12.64 -2.36 -1.96
CA TRP A 56 12.65 -2.21 -0.51
C TRP A 56 13.33 -0.89 -0.13
N GLY A 57 12.72 -0.14 0.78
CA GLY A 57 13.25 1.13 1.24
C GLY A 57 13.02 2.33 0.33
N LYS A 58 12.39 2.15 -0.84
CA LYS A 58 12.10 3.23 -1.78
C LYS A 58 10.64 3.66 -1.69
N GLY A 59 10.41 4.98 -1.56
CA GLY A 59 9.08 5.55 -1.44
C GLY A 59 8.38 5.10 -0.16
N MET A 60 7.11 5.46 -0.03
CA MET A 60 6.33 5.09 1.17
C MET A 60 6.12 3.58 1.26
N ALA A 61 5.79 2.94 0.15
CA ALA A 61 5.55 1.49 0.14
C ALA A 61 6.83 0.71 0.46
N GLY A 62 7.94 1.05 -0.18
CA GLY A 62 9.22 0.40 0.07
C GLY A 62 9.70 0.60 1.50
N LEU A 63 9.48 1.79 2.05
CA LEU A 63 9.85 2.10 3.43
C LEU A 63 8.98 1.32 4.42
N ALA A 64 7.66 1.27 4.19
CA ALA A 64 6.76 0.50 5.05
C ALA A 64 7.14 -0.98 5.08
N ALA A 65 7.54 -1.51 3.94
CA ALA A 65 8.00 -2.89 3.84
C ALA A 65 9.32 -3.09 4.61
N GLN A 66 10.27 -2.20 4.43
CA GLN A 66 11.57 -2.29 5.09
C GLN A 66 11.46 -2.19 6.60
N LEU A 67 10.66 -1.27 7.10
CA LEU A 67 10.48 -1.03 8.52
C LEU A 67 9.48 -1.99 9.17
N ALA A 68 8.65 -2.66 8.37
CA ALA A 68 7.52 -3.47 8.84
C ALA A 68 6.58 -2.64 9.71
N GLU A 69 6.38 -1.36 9.37
CA GLU A 69 5.58 -0.40 10.11
C GLU A 69 4.78 0.48 9.16
N PRO A 70 3.64 1.04 9.60
CA PRO A 70 2.91 2.02 8.81
C PRO A 70 3.73 3.27 8.54
N VAL A 71 3.57 3.83 7.34
CA VAL A 71 4.18 5.10 6.94
C VAL A 71 3.05 6.00 6.47
N ASP A 72 2.93 7.20 7.01
CA ASP A 72 1.87 8.12 6.62
C ASP A 72 2.40 9.53 6.36
N CYS A 73 1.63 10.30 5.60
CA CYS A 73 1.92 11.68 5.31
C CYS A 73 0.60 12.44 5.15
N CYS A 74 0.42 13.55 5.87
CA CYS A 74 -0.83 14.30 5.82
C CYS A 74 -0.95 15.15 4.56
N ASN A 75 0.15 15.51 3.92
CA ASN A 75 0.15 16.28 2.67
C ASN A 75 1.38 15.98 1.83
N LEU A 76 1.25 15.05 0.88
CA LEU A 76 2.32 14.67 -0.05
C LEU A 76 2.77 15.84 -0.92
N GLN A 77 1.85 16.74 -1.27
CA GLN A 77 2.17 17.85 -2.17
C GLN A 77 3.10 18.88 -1.51
N ALA A 78 3.01 19.02 -0.20
CA ALA A 78 3.83 19.96 0.56
C ALA A 78 5.09 19.33 1.16
N SER A 79 5.18 18.00 1.17
CA SER A 79 6.29 17.30 1.81
C SER A 79 7.56 17.38 0.97
N THR A 80 8.70 17.62 1.64
CA THR A 80 10.02 17.53 1.02
C THR A 80 10.78 16.30 1.48
N SER A 81 10.10 15.38 2.18
CA SER A 81 10.72 14.18 2.71
C SER A 81 11.29 13.31 1.59
N PRO A 82 12.55 12.81 1.73
CA PRO A 82 13.12 11.91 0.74
C PRO A 82 12.45 10.53 0.71
N GLU A 83 11.63 10.23 1.71
CA GLU A 83 10.87 8.98 1.78
C GLU A 83 9.75 8.92 0.74
N ILE A 84 9.38 10.06 0.16
CA ILE A 84 8.30 10.15 -0.80
C ILE A 84 8.87 10.12 -2.21
N HIS A 85 8.42 9.13 -3.00
CA HIS A 85 8.82 9.04 -4.39
C HIS A 85 8.29 10.27 -5.15
N PRO A 86 9.12 10.90 -6.02
CA PRO A 86 8.66 12.08 -6.76
C PRO A 86 7.37 11.86 -7.56
N LYS A 87 7.16 10.66 -8.07
CA LYS A 87 5.94 10.32 -8.82
C LYS A 87 4.69 10.26 -7.95
N ALA A 88 4.82 10.10 -6.64
CA ALA A 88 3.68 10.12 -5.73
C ALA A 88 2.96 11.48 -5.80
N ARG A 89 3.69 12.57 -6.01
CA ARG A 89 3.11 13.90 -6.12
C ARG A 89 2.27 14.07 -7.39
N ALA A 90 2.56 13.31 -8.44
CA ALA A 90 1.81 13.37 -9.69
C ALA A 90 0.40 12.80 -9.57
N THR A 91 0.08 12.09 -8.49
CA THR A 91 -1.27 11.57 -8.25
C THR A 91 -2.27 12.65 -7.89
N GLY A 92 -1.80 13.83 -7.44
CA GLY A 92 -2.66 14.85 -6.85
C GLY A 92 -3.10 14.52 -5.43
N VAL A 93 -2.70 13.37 -4.93
CA VAL A 93 -3.02 12.91 -3.57
C VAL A 93 -2.25 13.75 -2.54
N ARG A 94 -2.92 14.10 -1.45
CA ARG A 94 -2.30 14.83 -0.34
C ARG A 94 -2.13 13.91 0.87
N GLY A 95 -3.22 13.47 1.48
CA GLY A 95 -3.15 12.54 2.61
C GLY A 95 -2.94 11.12 2.15
N ALA A 96 -1.95 10.43 2.71
CA ALA A 96 -1.65 9.05 2.33
C ALA A 96 -1.15 8.24 3.52
N VAL A 97 -1.44 6.95 3.51
CA VAL A 97 -0.90 6.00 4.46
C VAL A 97 -0.64 4.68 3.74
N VAL A 98 0.50 4.08 4.03
CA VAL A 98 0.85 2.75 3.54
C VAL A 98 1.17 1.88 4.74
N VAL A 99 0.58 0.70 4.80
CA VAL A 99 0.87 -0.27 5.86
C VAL A 99 1.45 -1.54 5.28
N PRO A 100 2.35 -2.22 6.02
CA PRO A 100 2.83 -3.52 5.60
C PRO A 100 1.73 -4.57 5.81
N MET A 101 1.64 -5.52 4.88
CA MET A 101 0.76 -6.68 5.04
C MET A 101 1.59 -7.80 5.65
N MET A 102 1.35 -8.07 6.93
CA MET A 102 2.15 -8.98 7.72
C MET A 102 1.55 -10.37 7.79
N HIS A 103 2.37 -11.39 7.59
CA HIS A 103 2.04 -12.77 7.90
C HIS A 103 3.05 -13.24 8.94
N GLY A 104 2.62 -13.30 10.20
CA GLY A 104 3.56 -13.47 11.30
C GLY A 104 4.53 -12.29 11.38
N ALA A 105 5.81 -12.56 11.38
CA ALA A 105 6.86 -11.53 11.41
C ALA A 105 7.35 -11.13 10.01
N GLN A 106 6.76 -11.69 8.96
CA GLN A 106 7.22 -11.44 7.59
C GLN A 106 6.29 -10.50 6.86
N VAL A 107 6.88 -9.60 6.06
CA VAL A 107 6.13 -8.72 5.18
C VAL A 107 5.82 -9.47 3.89
N VAL A 108 4.54 -9.61 3.58
CA VAL A 108 4.05 -10.26 2.35
C VAL A 108 3.83 -9.22 1.25
N GLY A 109 3.56 -7.99 1.64
CA GLY A 109 3.30 -6.91 0.71
C GLY A 109 2.95 -5.63 1.44
N THR A 110 2.34 -4.69 0.73
CA THR A 110 1.88 -3.42 1.30
C THR A 110 0.52 -3.05 0.74
N ILE A 111 -0.29 -2.33 1.52
CA ILE A 111 -1.50 -1.71 1.05
C ILE A 111 -1.45 -0.22 1.37
N GLY A 112 -1.63 0.61 0.34
CA GLY A 112 -1.60 2.06 0.48
C GLY A 112 -2.91 2.67 0.05
N ILE A 113 -3.35 3.69 0.76
CA ILE A 113 -4.53 4.47 0.40
C ILE A 113 -4.20 5.95 0.44
N GLY A 114 -4.92 6.73 -0.37
CA GLY A 114 -4.69 8.15 -0.46
C GLY A 114 -5.96 8.95 -0.62
N CYS A 115 -5.91 10.20 -0.17
CA CYS A 115 -6.99 11.17 -0.25
C CYS A 115 -6.53 12.40 -0.99
N GLN A 116 -7.42 13.00 -1.82
CA GLN A 116 -7.13 14.25 -2.49
C GLN A 116 -7.05 15.40 -1.48
N ALA A 117 -7.78 15.30 -0.39
CA ALA A 117 -7.73 16.29 0.67
C ALA A 117 -6.52 16.05 1.59
N GLU A 118 -6.00 17.12 2.17
CA GLU A 118 -5.03 17.01 3.24
C GLU A 118 -5.69 16.29 4.41
N ARG A 119 -5.01 15.25 4.93
CA ARG A 119 -5.63 14.40 5.93
C ARG A 119 -4.57 13.66 6.75
N SER A 120 -4.77 13.66 8.07
CA SER A 120 -4.04 12.79 8.98
C SER A 120 -4.94 11.62 9.33
N PHE A 121 -4.45 10.41 9.13
CA PHE A 121 -5.19 9.21 9.51
C PHE A 121 -5.05 8.99 11.01
N SER A 122 -6.17 8.66 11.67
CA SER A 122 -6.16 8.39 13.10
C SER A 122 -5.43 7.09 13.41
N THR A 123 -5.01 6.94 14.67
CA THR A 123 -4.42 5.68 15.14
C THR A 123 -5.37 4.50 14.91
N GLN A 124 -6.66 4.72 15.10
CA GLN A 124 -7.67 3.68 14.89
C GLN A 124 -7.78 3.30 13.42
N GLU A 125 -7.74 4.27 12.53
CA GLU A 125 -7.80 4.04 11.09
C GLU A 125 -6.58 3.25 10.60
N ILE A 126 -5.40 3.65 11.04
CA ILE A 126 -4.15 2.98 10.69
C ILE A 126 -4.15 1.55 11.25
N ARG A 127 -4.60 1.37 12.47
CA ARG A 127 -4.71 0.04 13.09
C ARG A 127 -5.68 -0.85 12.32
N TRP A 128 -6.82 -0.30 11.91
CA TRP A 128 -7.78 -1.06 11.12
C TRP A 128 -7.15 -1.52 9.80
N LEU A 129 -6.45 -0.62 9.11
CA LEU A 129 -5.82 -0.95 7.84
C LEU A 129 -4.72 -1.99 8.03
N LEU A 130 -3.94 -1.86 9.10
CA LEU A 130 -2.88 -2.83 9.43
C LEU A 130 -3.46 -4.22 9.69
N GLU A 131 -4.55 -4.32 10.45
CA GLU A 131 -5.23 -5.59 10.70
C GLU A 131 -5.85 -6.16 9.42
N TYR A 132 -6.43 -5.30 8.60
CA TYR A 132 -7.01 -5.69 7.32
C TYR A 132 -5.92 -6.25 6.39
N GLY A 133 -4.77 -5.59 6.33
CA GLY A 133 -3.62 -6.05 5.57
C GLY A 133 -3.08 -7.38 6.09
N ARG A 134 -3.08 -7.57 7.40
CA ARG A 134 -2.67 -8.83 8.01
C ARG A 134 -3.59 -9.98 7.60
N LYS A 135 -4.88 -9.72 7.57
CA LYS A 135 -5.86 -10.71 7.13
C LYS A 135 -5.64 -11.09 5.66
N LEU A 136 -5.42 -10.10 4.80
CA LEU A 136 -5.13 -10.35 3.39
C LEU A 136 -3.83 -11.15 3.23
N ALA A 137 -2.81 -10.81 4.01
CA ALA A 137 -1.52 -11.50 3.96
C ALA A 137 -1.65 -12.96 4.39
N THR A 138 -2.45 -13.23 5.41
CA THR A 138 -2.71 -14.60 5.87
C THR A 138 -3.38 -15.42 4.77
N ASP A 139 -4.43 -14.89 4.16
CA ASP A 139 -5.14 -15.56 3.07
C ASP A 139 -4.21 -15.82 1.88
N PHE A 140 -3.40 -14.81 1.52
CA PHE A 140 -2.44 -14.93 0.44
C PHE A 140 -1.33 -15.95 0.77
N GLY A 141 -0.81 -15.91 2.01
CA GLY A 141 0.24 -16.83 2.46
C GLY A 141 -0.23 -18.27 2.47
N GLU A 142 -1.44 -18.52 2.97
CA GLU A 142 -2.04 -19.86 2.96
C GLU A 142 -2.22 -20.38 1.53
N HIS A 143 -2.67 -19.51 0.63
CA HIS A 143 -2.85 -19.88 -0.77
C HIS A 143 -1.51 -20.25 -1.43
N ARG A 144 -0.46 -19.48 -1.17
CA ARG A 144 0.87 -19.76 -1.70
C ARG A 144 1.43 -21.07 -1.16
N MET A 145 1.20 -21.36 0.11
CA MET A 145 1.66 -22.60 0.74
C MET A 145 0.90 -23.81 0.24
N ALA A 146 -0.37 -23.64 -0.13
CA ALA A 146 -1.22 -24.70 -0.65
C ALA A 146 -0.88 -25.05 -2.11
N ALA A 147 -0.24 -24.13 -2.81
CA ALA A 147 0.19 -24.35 -4.17
C ALA A 147 1.52 -25.08 -4.22
#